data_64493e03afc457290ca5da48a4086230
#
_entry.id   64493e03afc457290ca5da48a4086230
#
_cell.length_a   1.000
_cell.length_b   1.000
_cell.length_c   1.000
_cell.angle_alpha   90.00
_cell.angle_beta   90.00
_cell.angle_gamma   90.00
#
_symmetry.space_group_name_H-M   'P 1'
#
loop_
_entity.id
_entity.type
_entity.pdbx_description
1 polymer ?
#
loop_
_entity_poly.entity_id
_entity_poly.type
_entity_poly.pdbx_seq_one_letter_code
_entity_poly.pdbx_strand_id
1 'polypeptide(L)' 'MPKREKRLKKGIESIEEQIEIHRNKLKKAKEDNNEYLEKYYEKELDSLEKVKDLKKSQLDR' A
#
# COMPACT_ATOMS: atom_id res chain seq x y z
N MET A 1 -18.86 -10.36 16.88
CA MET A 1 -17.59 -9.93 16.31
C MET A 1 -17.19 -8.56 16.83
N PRO A 2 -15.94 -8.39 17.27
CA PRO A 2 -15.49 -7.07 17.69
C PRO A 2 -15.47 -6.11 16.49
N LYS A 3 -16.06 -4.96 16.67
CA LYS A 3 -16.10 -3.91 15.66
C LYS A 3 -14.71 -3.49 15.21
N ARG A 4 -13.73 -3.63 16.08
CA ARG A 4 -12.34 -3.26 15.83
C ARG A 4 -11.71 -4.11 14.71
N GLU A 5 -11.93 -5.43 14.71
CA GLU A 5 -11.40 -6.31 13.66
C GLU A 5 -11.93 -5.95 12.28
N LYS A 6 -13.21 -5.65 12.20
CA LYS A 6 -13.85 -5.28 10.96
C LYS A 6 -13.26 -3.99 10.39
N ARG A 7 -12.98 -3.01 11.25
CA ARG A 7 -12.35 -1.75 10.84
C ARG A 7 -10.92 -1.95 10.36
N LEU A 8 -10.16 -2.81 11.06
CA LEU A 8 -8.79 -3.12 10.68
C LEU A 8 -8.73 -3.83 9.34
N LYS A 9 -9.62 -4.78 9.09
CA LYS A 9 -9.71 -5.48 7.81
C LYS A 9 -10.01 -4.53 6.66
N LYS A 10 -10.96 -3.61 6.85
CA LYS A 10 -11.27 -2.60 5.83
C LYS A 10 -10.07 -1.69 5.56
N GLY A 11 -9.36 -1.30 6.61
CA GLY A 11 -8.15 -0.51 6.48
C GLY A 11 -7.08 -1.22 5.66
N ILE A 12 -6.90 -2.51 5.90
CA ILE A 12 -5.93 -3.33 5.15
C ILE A 12 -6.34 -3.43 3.68
N GLU A 13 -7.60 -3.70 3.40
CA GLU A 13 -8.10 -3.77 2.03
C GLU A 13 -7.89 -2.46 1.28
N SER A 14 -8.17 -1.34 1.92
CA SER A 14 -7.97 -0.02 1.34
C SER A 14 -6.50 0.22 1.00
N ILE A 15 -5.60 -0.16 1.90
CA ILE A 15 -4.16 -0.02 1.69
C ILE A 15 -3.70 -0.93 0.56
N GLU A 16 -4.20 -2.16 0.48
CA GLU A 16 -3.89 -3.09 -0.60
C GLU A 16 -4.30 -2.52 -1.97
N GLU A 17 -5.46 -1.89 -2.05
CA GLU A 17 -5.91 -1.21 -3.26
C GLU A 17 -4.96 -0.07 -3.64
N GLN A 18 -4.55 0.72 -2.66
CA GLN A 18 -3.59 1.81 -2.89
C GLN A 18 -2.24 1.29 -3.38
N ILE A 19 -1.78 0.19 -2.82
CA ILE A 19 -0.52 -0.45 -3.24
C ILE A 19 -0.63 -0.88 -4.70
N GLU A 20 -1.72 -1.50 -5.08
CA GLU A 20 -1.93 -1.94 -6.46
C GLU A 20 -1.96 -0.77 -7.43
N ILE A 21 -2.66 0.30 -7.09
CA ILE A 21 -2.72 1.52 -7.91
C ILE A 21 -1.32 2.09 -8.10
N HIS A 22 -0.55 2.18 -7.02
CA HIS A 22 0.81 2.73 -7.09
C HIS A 22 1.76 1.83 -7.87
N ARG A 23 1.60 0.51 -7.76
CA ARG A 23 2.39 -0.44 -8.56
C ARG A 23 2.13 -0.26 -10.05
N ASN A 24 0.87 -0.08 -10.44
CA ASN A 24 0.49 0.16 -11.82
C ASN A 24 1.08 1.48 -12.33
N LYS A 25 1.06 2.52 -11.51
CA LYS A 25 1.66 3.81 -11.84
C LYS A 25 3.18 3.70 -11.98
N LEU A 26 3.81 2.95 -11.08
CA LEU A 26 5.26 2.70 -11.14
C LEU A 26 5.64 1.99 -12.45
N LYS A 27 4.89 0.97 -12.81
CA LYS A 27 5.11 0.24 -14.06
C LYS A 27 5.06 1.17 -15.26
N LYS A 28 4.06 2.05 -15.28
CA LYS A 28 3.90 3.03 -16.36
C LYS A 28 5.05 4.02 -16.39
N ALA A 29 5.49 4.48 -15.22
CA ALA A 29 6.63 5.38 -15.12
C ALA A 29 7.91 4.75 -15.67
N LYS A 30 8.10 3.45 -15.42
CA LYS A 30 9.23 2.69 -15.97
C LYS A 30 9.16 2.60 -17.48
N GLU A 31 7.98 2.35 -18.04
CA GLU A 31 7.76 2.29 -19.47
C GLU A 31 8.05 3.64 -20.14
N ASP A 32 7.72 4.74 -19.47
CA ASP A 32 7.94 6.10 -19.92
C ASP A 32 9.37 6.59 -19.65
N ASN A 33 10.21 5.78 -19.01
CA ASN A 33 11.57 6.11 -18.60
C ASN A 33 11.63 7.35 -17.70
N ASN A 34 10.62 7.52 -16.85
CA ASN A 34 10.55 8.66 -15.93
C ASN A 34 11.12 8.26 -14.56
N GLU A 35 12.43 8.38 -14.41
CA GLU A 35 13.13 8.01 -13.18
C GLU A 35 12.64 8.77 -11.95
N TYR A 36 12.26 10.01 -12.12
CA TYR A 36 11.76 10.84 -11.03
C TYR A 36 10.48 10.25 -10.43
N LEU A 37 9.51 9.90 -11.29
CA LEU A 37 8.27 9.29 -10.85
C LEU A 37 8.49 7.88 -10.31
N GLU A 38 9.42 7.13 -10.88
CA GLU A 38 9.78 5.81 -10.37
C GLU A 38 10.18 5.88 -8.91
N LYS A 39 11.10 6.77 -8.57
CA LYS A 39 11.57 6.96 -7.19
C LYS A 39 10.44 7.42 -6.28
N TYR A 40 9.60 8.30 -6.77
CA TYR A 40 8.46 8.80 -6.00
C TYR A 40 7.50 7.67 -5.64
N TYR A 41 7.10 6.87 -6.63
CA TYR A 41 6.16 5.78 -6.40
C TYR A 41 6.77 4.65 -5.58
N GLU A 42 8.05 4.37 -5.73
CA GLU A 42 8.74 3.38 -4.88
C GLU A 42 8.69 3.79 -3.42
N LYS A 43 8.91 5.07 -3.12
CA LYS A 43 8.81 5.61 -1.77
C LYS A 43 7.42 5.46 -1.19
N GLU A 44 6.41 5.79 -2.00
CA GLU A 44 5.01 5.66 -1.59
C GLU A 44 4.65 4.20 -1.31
N LEU A 45 5.08 3.29 -2.17
CA LEU A 45 4.85 1.86 -1.99
C LEU A 45 5.49 1.34 -0.70
N ASP A 46 6.71 1.74 -0.42
CA ASP A 46 7.41 1.35 0.81
C ASP A 46 6.63 1.80 2.04
N SER A 47 6.17 3.05 2.05
CA SER A 47 5.36 3.58 3.14
C SER A 47 4.04 2.83 3.32
N LEU A 48 3.37 2.53 2.21
CA LEU A 48 2.10 1.79 2.23
C LEU A 48 2.29 0.37 2.75
N GLU A 49 3.35 -0.30 2.33
CA GLU A 49 3.66 -1.65 2.81
C GLU A 49 3.95 -1.67 4.30
N LYS A 50 4.66 -0.67 4.81
CA LYS A 50 4.92 -0.56 6.25
C LYS A 50 3.64 -0.38 7.05
N VAL A 51 2.74 0.47 6.58
CA VAL A 51 1.44 0.68 7.23
C VAL A 51 0.61 -0.59 7.20
N LYS A 52 0.62 -1.31 6.07
CA LYS A 52 -0.08 -2.58 5.93
C LYS A 52 0.43 -3.60 6.95
N ASP A 53 1.74 -3.73 7.09
CA ASP A 53 2.36 -4.65 8.03
C ASP A 53 1.98 -4.32 9.46
N LEU A 54 1.98 -3.03 9.82
CA LEU A 54 1.57 -2.59 11.16
C LEU A 54 0.12 -2.96 11.45
N LYS A 55 -0.77 -2.77 10.49
CA LYS A 55 -2.19 -3.10 10.67
C LYS A 55 -2.41 -4.60 10.77
N LYS A 56 -1.69 -5.38 9.99
CA LYS A 56 -1.74 -6.85 10.08
C LYS A 56 -1.25 -7.32 11.43
N SER A 57 -0.18 -6.74 11.94
CA SER A 57 0.35 -7.05 13.26
C SER A 57 -0.67 -6.79 14.36
N GLN A 58 -1.42 -5.69 14.25
CA GLN A 58 -2.49 -5.39 15.19
C GLN A 58 -3.63 -6.40 15.11
N LEU A 59 -3.93 -6.90 13.93
CA LEU A 59 -4.98 -7.89 13.72
C LEU A 59 -4.61 -9.25 14.30
N ASP A 60 -3.34 -9.63 14.21
CA ASP A 60 -2.84 -10.93 14.67
C ASP A 60 -2.70 -11.01 16.19
N ARG A 61 -2.88 -9.92 16.90
CA ARG A 61 -2.95 -9.92 18.37
C ARG A 61 -4.37 -10.30 18.84
#